data_f031bdb79b1536b5ecaf160d7126f07c
#
_entry.id   f031bdb79b1536b5ecaf160d7126f07c
#
_cell.length_a   1.000
_cell.length_b   1.000
_cell.length_c   1.000
_cell.angle_alpha   90.00
_cell.angle_beta   90.00
_cell.angle_gamma   90.00
#
_symmetry.space_group_name_H-M   'P 1'
#
loop_
_entity.id
_entity.type
_entity.pdbx_description
1 polymer ?
#
loop_
_entity_poly.entity_id
_entity_poly.type
_entity_poly.pdbx_seq_one_letter_code
_entity_poly.pdbx_strand_id
1 'polypeptide(L)' 'MQLTVEIVGEDERTVTVPDDADYAAVVREIGYSPHEVTVLVDDSPVPEDAPVEADHVRVHRLIAGG' A
#
# COMPACT_ATOMS: atom_id res chain seq x y z
N MET A 1 5.81 6.41 -11.13
CA MET A 1 4.53 5.72 -11.43
C MET A 1 3.43 6.19 -10.49
N GLN A 2 2.20 6.07 -10.92
CA GLN A 2 1.04 6.51 -10.15
C GLN A 2 0.18 5.29 -9.81
N LEU A 3 -0.27 5.22 -8.55
CA LEU A 3 -1.12 4.14 -8.08
C LEU A 3 -2.36 4.68 -7.40
N THR A 4 -3.42 3.89 -7.48
CA THR A 4 -4.60 4.11 -6.65
C THR A 4 -4.50 3.16 -5.45
N VAL A 5 -4.56 3.73 -4.24
CA VAL A 5 -4.47 2.98 -3.00
C VAL A 5 -5.80 3.05 -2.28
N GLU A 6 -6.43 1.90 -2.12
CA GLU A 6 -7.68 1.81 -1.36
C GLU A 6 -7.33 1.41 0.07
N ILE A 7 -7.57 2.30 1.02
CA ILE A 7 -7.32 2.02 2.43
C ILE A 7 -8.63 1.54 3.03
N VAL A 8 -8.65 0.30 3.49
CA VAL A 8 -9.87 -0.29 4.02
C VAL A 8 -10.38 0.51 5.23
N GLY A 9 -11.64 0.94 5.16
CA GLY A 9 -12.24 1.78 6.19
C GLY A 9 -11.97 3.26 6.02
N GLU A 10 -11.25 3.65 4.97
CA GLU A 10 -10.94 5.05 4.67
C GLU A 10 -11.14 5.31 3.18
N ASP A 11 -10.85 6.54 2.78
CA ASP A 11 -10.96 6.92 1.38
C ASP A 11 -9.82 6.37 0.55
N GLU A 12 -10.10 6.25 -0.73
CA GLU A 12 -9.12 5.91 -1.75
C GLU A 12 -8.20 7.10 -1.99
N ARG A 13 -6.92 6.84 -2.22
CA ARG A 13 -5.93 7.89 -2.52
C ARG A 13 -5.14 7.53 -3.75
N THR A 14 -4.71 8.57 -4.47
CA THR A 14 -3.77 8.41 -5.58
C THR A 14 -2.40 8.87 -5.11
N VAL A 15 -1.39 8.04 -5.31
CA VAL A 15 -0.02 8.37 -4.91
C VAL A 15 0.92 8.22 -6.09
N THR A 16 2.01 8.98 -6.05
CA THR A 16 3.07 8.91 -7.06
C THR A 16 4.34 8.48 -6.37
N VAL A 17 4.98 7.44 -6.91
CA VAL A 17 6.23 6.92 -6.38
C VAL A 17 7.22 6.71 -7.55
N PRO A 18 8.51 6.60 -7.27
CA PRO A 18 9.49 6.28 -8.33
C PRO A 18 9.17 4.94 -8.99
N ASP A 19 9.60 4.78 -10.23
CA ASP A 19 9.32 3.55 -10.99
C ASP A 19 9.99 2.31 -10.39
N ASP A 20 11.01 2.49 -9.58
CA ASP A 20 11.70 1.40 -8.90
C ASP A 20 11.27 1.23 -7.45
N ALA A 21 10.16 1.87 -7.05
CA ALA A 21 9.68 1.80 -5.68
C ALA A 21 9.19 0.41 -5.31
N ASP A 22 9.27 0.10 -4.03
CA ASP A 22 8.66 -1.09 -3.47
C ASP A 22 7.33 -0.71 -2.78
N TYR A 23 6.59 -1.71 -2.30
CA TYR A 23 5.32 -1.44 -1.64
C TYR A 23 5.49 -0.70 -0.31
N ALA A 24 6.65 -0.84 0.34
CA ALA A 24 6.94 -0.07 1.54
C ALA A 24 6.92 1.44 1.25
N ALA A 25 7.46 1.85 0.11
CA ALA A 25 7.43 3.26 -0.29
C ALA A 25 6.01 3.75 -0.50
N VAL A 26 5.14 2.92 -1.09
CA VAL A 26 3.73 3.26 -1.27
C VAL A 26 3.05 3.47 0.09
N VAL A 27 3.30 2.56 1.02
CA VAL A 27 2.71 2.64 2.36
C VAL A 27 3.15 3.90 3.08
N ARG A 28 4.43 4.25 3.00
CA ARG A 28 4.94 5.47 3.62
C ARG A 28 4.32 6.72 3.00
N GLU A 29 4.06 6.68 1.72
CA GLU A 29 3.48 7.83 1.01
C GLU A 29 2.06 8.14 1.51
N ILE A 30 1.32 7.14 1.94
CA ILE A 30 -0.02 7.36 2.51
C ILE A 30 0.01 7.61 4.01
N GLY A 31 1.20 7.69 4.61
CA GLY A 31 1.33 8.07 6.01
C GLY A 31 1.32 6.92 7.01
N TYR A 32 1.47 5.70 6.53
CA TYR A 32 1.53 4.53 7.41
C TYR A 32 2.91 3.92 7.44
N SER A 33 3.15 3.10 8.46
CA SER A 33 4.36 2.28 8.53
C SER A 33 4.08 0.94 7.85
N PRO A 34 5.03 0.41 7.07
CA PRO A 34 4.87 -0.93 6.47
C PRO A 34 4.60 -2.03 7.49
N HIS A 35 5.00 -1.82 8.75
CA HIS A 35 4.77 -2.80 9.82
C HIS A 35 3.34 -2.78 10.37
N GLU A 36 2.58 -1.76 10.05
CA GLU A 36 1.23 -1.57 10.57
C GLU A 36 0.14 -2.05 9.62
N VAL A 37 0.51 -2.41 8.40
CA VAL A 37 -0.46 -2.70 7.35
C VAL A 37 -0.04 -3.92 6.56
N THR A 38 -1.03 -4.50 5.87
CA THR A 38 -0.80 -5.52 4.84
C THR A 38 -1.23 -4.93 3.50
N VAL A 39 -0.39 -5.05 2.51
CA VAL A 39 -0.71 -4.62 1.14
C VAL A 39 -1.23 -5.82 0.37
N LEU A 40 -2.35 -5.62 -0.30
CA LEU A 40 -2.99 -6.66 -1.10
C LEU A 40 -3.05 -6.22 -2.56
N VAL A 41 -2.68 -7.12 -3.45
CA VAL A 41 -2.84 -6.95 -4.90
C VAL A 41 -3.72 -8.11 -5.37
N ASP A 42 -4.86 -7.78 -5.97
CA ASP A 42 -5.85 -8.79 -6.38
C ASP A 42 -6.21 -9.74 -5.24
N ASP A 43 -6.40 -9.16 -4.04
CA ASP A 43 -6.76 -9.88 -2.81
C ASP A 43 -5.68 -10.83 -2.29
N SER A 44 -4.46 -10.74 -2.83
CA SER A 44 -3.33 -11.55 -2.35
C SER A 44 -2.31 -10.67 -1.66
N PRO A 45 -1.84 -11.03 -0.47
CA PRO A 45 -0.82 -10.26 0.22
C PRO A 45 0.48 -10.26 -0.58
N VAL A 46 1.16 -9.12 -0.59
CA VAL A 46 2.46 -8.98 -1.23
C VAL A 46 3.48 -8.52 -0.20
N PRO A 47 4.75 -8.93 -0.34
CA PRO A 47 5.80 -8.46 0.56
C PRO A 47 6.02 -6.95 0.42
N GLU A 48 6.34 -6.29 1.51
CA GLU A 48 6.60 -4.84 1.48
C GLU A 48 7.83 -4.47 0.65
N ASP A 49 8.77 -5.38 0.52
CA ASP A 49 9.99 -5.14 -0.25
C ASP A 49 9.88 -5.59 -1.71
N ALA A 50 8.74 -6.07 -2.13
CA ALA A 50 8.52 -6.44 -3.52
C ALA A 50 8.40 -5.18 -4.39
N PRO A 51 8.88 -5.21 -5.63
CA PRO A 51 8.72 -4.07 -6.52
C PRO A 51 7.25 -3.87 -6.89
N VAL A 52 6.86 -2.61 -7.03
CA VAL A 52 5.47 -2.28 -7.40
C VAL A 52 5.24 -2.61 -8.86
N GLU A 53 4.27 -3.48 -9.11
CA GLU A 53 3.90 -3.87 -10.47
C GLU A 53 2.43 -3.61 -10.77
N ALA A 54 1.64 -3.30 -9.74
CA ALA A 54 0.22 -3.02 -9.89
C ALA A 54 -0.03 -1.52 -9.82
N ASP A 55 -1.08 -1.05 -10.48
CA ASP A 55 -1.49 0.34 -10.42
C ASP A 55 -2.66 0.57 -9.47
N HIS A 56 -3.16 -0.49 -8.84
CA HIS A 56 -4.22 -0.43 -7.85
C HIS A 56 -3.91 -1.44 -6.75
N VAL A 57 -3.87 -0.96 -5.51
CA VAL A 57 -3.58 -1.80 -4.36
C VAL A 57 -4.58 -1.52 -3.24
N ARG A 58 -4.75 -2.50 -2.36
CA ARG A 58 -5.57 -2.33 -1.17
C ARG A 58 -4.67 -2.45 0.05
N VAL A 59 -4.91 -1.61 1.03
CA VAL A 59 -4.13 -1.61 2.26
C VAL A 59 -5.05 -1.89 3.44
N HIS A 60 -4.73 -2.93 4.20
CA HIS A 60 -5.43 -3.29 5.44
C HIS A 60 -4.57 -2.91 6.62
N ARG A 61 -5.17 -2.22 7.58
CA ARG A 61 -4.49 -1.93 8.84
C ARG A 61 -4.53 -3.17 9.71
N LEU A 62 -3.36 -3.58 10.19
CA LEU A 62 -3.25 -4.78 11.02
C LEU A 62 -3.58 -4.52 12.48
N ILE A 63 -3.46 -3.26 12.92
CA ILE A 63 -3.66 -2.92 14.30
C ILE A 63 -5.09 -2.43 14.52
N ALA A 64 -5.81 -3.13 15.34
CA ALA A 64 -7.19 -2.78 15.65
C ALA A 64 -7.21 -1.84 16.85
N GLY A 65 -6.56 -0.73 16.76
CA GLY A 65 -6.64 0.34 17.73
C GLY A 65 -6.46 -0.07 19.18
N GLY A 66 -5.85 -1.15 19.37
CA GLY A 66 -5.73 -1.75 20.69
C GLY A 66 -4.61 -1.20 21.48
#